data_003bf01573ecaeccc9014070bed220cf
#
_entry.id   003bf01573ecaeccc9014070bed220cf
#
_cell.length_a   1.000
_cell.length_b   1.000
_cell.length_c   1.000
_cell.angle_alpha   90.00
_cell.angle_beta   90.00
_cell.angle_gamma   90.00
#
_symmetry.space_group_name_H-M   'P 1'
#
loop_
_entity.id
_entity.type
_entity.pdbx_description
1 polymer ?
#
loop_
_entity_poly.entity_id
_entity_poly.type
_entity_poly.pdbx_seq_one_letter_code
_entity_poly.pdbx_strand_id
1 'polypeptide(L)'
;MDLSAFDLKGKVALITGGAHGIGFSIAQGMAACGAVICFNCSSQSSLEKGLAAYKEAGIDAHGYVADVSDEQAVQAMVAKIKAEVGPVDILVNNAGLMKRVPMLEM
;
A
#
# COMPACT_ATOMS: atom_id res chain seq x y z
N MET A 1 -13.96 14.39 11.08
CA MET A 1 -12.65 14.12 11.65
C MET A 1 -11.64 15.14 11.13
N ASP A 2 -10.88 15.70 12.02
CA ASP A 2 -9.82 16.62 11.65
C ASP A 2 -8.55 15.83 11.33
N LEU A 3 -8.18 15.76 10.06
CA LEU A 3 -7.02 15.01 9.61
C LEU A 3 -5.72 15.78 9.70
N SER A 4 -5.76 17.04 10.12
CA SER A 4 -4.55 17.85 10.23
C SER A 4 -3.57 17.29 11.26
N ALA A 5 -4.06 16.51 12.24
CA ALA A 5 -3.24 15.83 13.23
C ALA A 5 -2.48 14.63 12.63
N PHE A 6 -2.83 14.20 11.43
CA PHE A 6 -2.25 13.03 10.79
C PHE A 6 -1.53 13.42 9.52
N ASP A 7 -0.56 14.31 9.66
CA ASP A 7 0.23 14.75 8.51
C ASP A 7 1.22 13.65 8.11
N LEU A 8 0.96 13.03 6.97
CA LEU A 8 1.81 11.97 6.42
C LEU A 8 2.59 12.43 5.21
N LYS A 9 2.70 13.72 5.03
CA LYS A 9 3.36 14.30 3.87
C LYS A 9 4.77 13.72 3.69
N GLY A 10 5.02 13.16 2.51
CA GLY A 10 6.31 12.58 2.19
C GLY A 10 6.55 11.19 2.75
N LYS A 11 5.64 10.65 3.55
CA LYS A 11 5.77 9.29 4.04
C LYS A 11 5.36 8.29 2.98
N VAL A 12 6.12 7.21 2.85
CA VAL A 12 5.81 6.14 1.92
C VAL A 12 5.01 5.07 2.64
N ALA A 13 3.78 4.85 2.20
CA ALA A 13 2.90 3.86 2.81
C ALA A 13 2.70 2.69 1.84
N LEU A 14 2.93 1.47 2.31
CA LEU A 14 2.69 0.26 1.55
C LEU A 14 1.46 -0.44 2.13
N ILE A 15 0.43 -0.61 1.30
CA ILE A 15 -0.79 -1.28 1.70
C ILE A 15 -0.88 -2.63 0.98
N THR A 16 -0.77 -3.72 1.73
CA THR A 16 -0.93 -5.04 1.13
C THR A 16 -2.41 -5.29 0.83
N GLY A 17 -2.70 -5.88 -0.33
CA GLY A 17 -4.09 -6.05 -0.74
C GLY A 17 -4.80 -4.72 -1.00
N GLY A 18 -4.05 -3.70 -1.40
CA GLY A 18 -4.59 -2.35 -1.55
C GLY A 18 -5.26 -2.03 -2.88
N ALA A 19 -5.46 -3.02 -3.75
CA ALA A 19 -6.04 -2.77 -5.07
C ALA A 19 -7.52 -2.45 -5.02
N HIS A 20 -8.23 -2.89 -4.00
CA HIS A 20 -9.67 -2.69 -3.86
C HIS A 20 -10.12 -2.90 -2.42
N GLY A 21 -11.40 -2.64 -2.15
CA GLY A 21 -12.02 -2.91 -0.86
C GLY A 21 -11.46 -2.04 0.27
N ILE A 22 -11.26 -2.65 1.42
CA ILE A 22 -10.80 -1.95 2.63
C ILE A 22 -9.41 -1.35 2.43
N GLY A 23 -8.52 -2.09 1.78
CA GLY A 23 -7.17 -1.61 1.50
C GLY A 23 -7.18 -0.34 0.66
N PHE A 24 -8.05 -0.28 -0.35
CA PHE A 24 -8.19 0.89 -1.18
C PHE A 24 -8.70 2.09 -0.38
N SER A 25 -9.68 1.86 0.49
CA SER A 25 -10.23 2.92 1.35
C SER A 25 -9.18 3.47 2.30
N ILE A 26 -8.36 2.59 2.89
CA ILE A 26 -7.27 3.00 3.78
C ILE A 26 -6.28 3.87 3.01
N ALA A 27 -5.92 3.44 1.80
CA ALA A 27 -4.98 4.18 0.97
C ALA A 27 -5.51 5.56 0.61
N GLN A 28 -6.80 5.68 0.32
CA GLN A 28 -7.41 6.98 0.02
C GLN A 28 -7.29 7.92 1.21
N GLY A 29 -7.54 7.41 2.43
CA GLY A 29 -7.41 8.22 3.63
C GLY A 29 -5.98 8.66 3.87
N MET A 30 -5.02 7.79 3.66
CA MET A 30 -3.61 8.12 3.84
C MET A 30 -3.12 9.09 2.78
N ALA A 31 -3.59 8.95 1.54
CA ALA A 31 -3.24 9.88 0.47
C ALA A 31 -3.77 11.29 0.78
N ALA A 32 -4.95 11.37 1.37
CA ALA A 32 -5.52 12.64 1.80
C ALA A 32 -4.66 13.32 2.87
N CYS A 33 -3.88 12.54 3.61
CA CYS A 33 -2.95 13.05 4.61
C CYS A 33 -1.55 13.33 4.03
N GLY A 34 -1.37 13.15 2.74
CA GLY A 34 -0.12 13.47 2.04
C GLY A 34 0.82 12.31 1.83
N ALA A 35 0.43 11.09 2.19
CA ALA A 35 1.30 9.91 2.01
C ALA A 35 1.47 9.57 0.53
N VAL A 36 2.65 9.04 0.21
CA VAL A 36 2.91 8.43 -1.09
C VAL A 36 2.42 6.99 -1.00
N ILE A 37 1.52 6.61 -1.88
CA ILE A 37 0.84 5.32 -1.80
C ILE A 37 1.52 4.28 -2.67
N CYS A 38 1.91 3.17 -2.05
CA CYS A 38 2.32 1.96 -2.73
C CYS A 38 1.33 0.87 -2.32
N PHE A 39 0.93 0.04 -3.24
CA PHE A 39 0.02 -1.05 -2.91
C PHE A 39 0.48 -2.35 -3.56
N ASN A 40 0.08 -3.44 -2.96
CA ASN A 40 0.41 -4.78 -3.41
C ASN A 40 -0.86 -5.52 -3.77
N CYS A 41 -0.77 -6.38 -4.76
CA CYS A 41 -1.83 -7.30 -5.12
C CYS A 41 -1.23 -8.62 -5.60
N SER A 42 -2.05 -9.65 -5.71
CA SER A 42 -1.57 -10.99 -6.01
C SER A 42 -1.60 -11.34 -7.50
N SER A 43 -2.14 -10.49 -8.34
CA SER A 43 -2.23 -10.78 -9.78
C SER A 43 -2.07 -9.52 -10.61
N GLN A 44 -1.66 -9.72 -11.86
CA GLN A 44 -1.51 -8.62 -12.81
C GLN A 44 -2.86 -7.95 -13.11
N SER A 45 -3.92 -8.74 -13.20
CA SER A 45 -5.24 -8.18 -13.47
C SER A 45 -5.71 -7.27 -12.32
N SER A 46 -5.46 -7.67 -11.07
CA SER A 46 -5.76 -6.82 -9.92
C SER A 46 -4.91 -5.56 -9.92
N LEU A 47 -3.65 -5.67 -10.33
CA LEU A 47 -2.76 -4.53 -10.43
C LEU A 47 -3.32 -3.49 -11.38
N GLU A 48 -3.73 -3.90 -12.56
CA GLU A 48 -4.25 -2.99 -13.57
C GLU A 48 -5.53 -2.31 -13.12
N LYS A 49 -6.43 -3.07 -12.51
CA LYS A 49 -7.68 -2.53 -11.97
C LYS A 49 -7.42 -1.55 -10.83
N GLY A 50 -6.47 -1.89 -9.97
CA GLY A 50 -6.11 -1.03 -8.85
C GLY A 50 -5.50 0.28 -9.32
N LEU A 51 -4.57 0.23 -10.26
CA LEU A 51 -3.95 1.44 -10.80
C LEU A 51 -4.98 2.34 -11.44
N ALA A 52 -5.93 1.78 -12.18
CA ALA A 52 -6.99 2.55 -12.81
C ALA A 52 -7.89 3.21 -11.75
N ALA A 53 -8.23 2.48 -10.68
CA ALA A 53 -9.07 3.00 -9.62
C ALA A 53 -8.39 4.16 -8.88
N TYR A 54 -7.09 4.02 -8.58
CA TYR A 54 -6.34 5.09 -7.94
C TYR A 54 -6.26 6.32 -8.84
N LYS A 55 -6.02 6.11 -10.11
CA LYS A 55 -5.94 7.21 -11.07
C LYS A 55 -7.27 7.96 -11.14
N GLU A 56 -8.39 7.24 -11.15
CA GLU A 56 -9.71 7.88 -11.14
C GLU A 56 -9.94 8.68 -9.87
N ALA A 57 -9.39 8.22 -8.76
CA ALA A 57 -9.50 8.93 -7.48
C ALA A 57 -8.52 10.09 -7.36
N GLY A 58 -7.69 10.32 -8.37
CA GLY A 58 -6.71 11.40 -8.35
C GLY A 58 -5.47 11.07 -7.52
N ILE A 59 -5.20 9.80 -7.29
CA ILE A 59 -4.06 9.35 -6.50
C ILE A 59 -3.01 8.74 -7.41
N ASP A 60 -1.77 9.26 -7.31
CA ASP A 60 -0.64 8.71 -8.05
C ASP A 60 -0.04 7.57 -7.23
N ALA A 61 -0.57 6.37 -7.42
CA ALA A 61 -0.16 5.21 -6.66
C ALA A 61 0.81 4.33 -7.44
N HIS A 62 1.67 3.64 -6.69
CA HIS A 62 2.64 2.70 -7.24
C HIS A 62 2.20 1.28 -6.88
N GLY A 63 1.97 0.44 -7.87
CA GLY A 63 1.44 -0.90 -7.68
C GLY A 63 2.47 -1.99 -7.91
N TYR A 64 2.39 -3.05 -7.13
CA TYR A 64 3.33 -4.18 -7.21
C TYR A 64 2.58 -5.50 -7.09
N VAL A 65 2.98 -6.47 -7.89
CA VAL A 65 2.45 -7.83 -7.81
C VAL A 65 3.40 -8.66 -6.99
N ALA A 66 2.92 -9.19 -5.87
CA ALA A 66 3.71 -10.07 -5.03
C ALA A 66 2.78 -10.88 -4.14
N ASP A 67 3.11 -12.15 -3.96
CA ASP A 67 2.39 -13.02 -3.03
C ASP A 67 2.94 -12.76 -1.64
N VAL A 68 2.12 -12.18 -0.77
CA VAL A 68 2.57 -11.81 0.59
C VAL A 68 2.86 -13.02 1.47
N SER A 69 2.49 -14.22 1.05
CA SER A 69 2.88 -15.43 1.76
C SER A 69 4.30 -15.89 1.39
N ASP A 70 4.88 -15.31 0.35
CA ASP A 70 6.24 -15.61 -0.10
C ASP A 70 7.18 -14.52 0.40
N GLU A 71 7.97 -14.85 1.42
CA GLU A 71 8.87 -13.89 2.04
C GLU A 71 9.86 -13.27 1.06
N GLN A 72 10.38 -14.08 0.14
CA GLN A 72 11.33 -13.57 -0.84
C GLN A 72 10.67 -12.58 -1.80
N ALA A 73 9.43 -12.86 -2.19
CA ALA A 73 8.68 -11.94 -3.05
C ALA A 73 8.43 -10.61 -2.34
N VAL A 74 8.11 -10.68 -1.05
CA VAL A 74 7.89 -9.46 -0.25
C VAL A 74 9.18 -8.66 -0.13
N GLN A 75 10.30 -9.32 0.15
CA GLN A 75 11.59 -8.65 0.26
C GLN A 75 11.99 -7.99 -1.05
N ALA A 76 11.76 -8.67 -2.17
CA ALA A 76 12.06 -8.11 -3.48
C ALA A 76 11.17 -6.89 -3.77
N MET A 77 9.90 -6.96 -3.40
CA MET A 77 8.97 -5.85 -3.56
C MET A 77 9.41 -4.63 -2.75
N VAL A 78 9.76 -4.84 -1.49
CA VAL A 78 10.19 -3.75 -0.62
C VAL A 78 11.47 -3.11 -1.13
N ALA A 79 12.41 -3.92 -1.61
CA ALA A 79 13.65 -3.42 -2.20
C ALA A 79 13.37 -2.57 -3.45
N LYS A 80 12.43 -3.02 -4.27
CA LYS A 80 12.05 -2.28 -5.47
C LYS A 80 11.38 -0.94 -5.12
N ILE A 81 10.51 -0.95 -4.13
CA ILE A 81 9.88 0.28 -3.65
C ILE A 81 10.94 1.25 -3.15
N LYS A 82 11.89 0.76 -2.37
CA LYS A 82 12.96 1.60 -1.84
C LYS A 82 13.76 2.24 -2.96
N ALA A 83 14.03 1.51 -4.04
CA ALA A 83 14.79 2.01 -5.17
C ALA A 83 14.00 3.00 -6.03
N GLU A 84 12.69 2.76 -6.21
CA GLU A 84 11.86 3.55 -7.12
C GLU A 84 11.14 4.71 -6.46
N VAL A 85 10.78 4.55 -5.21
CA VAL A 85 9.93 5.51 -4.48
C VAL A 85 10.64 6.05 -3.26
N GLY A 86 11.09 5.16 -2.40
CA GLY A 86 11.75 5.52 -1.14
C GLY A 86 11.52 4.44 -0.09
N PRO A 87 12.18 4.56 1.07
CA PRO A 87 12.00 3.59 2.14
C PRO A 87 10.56 3.56 2.61
N VAL A 88 10.03 2.36 2.88
CA VAL A 88 8.67 2.23 3.39
C VAL A 88 8.64 2.72 4.83
N ASP A 89 7.85 3.74 5.09
CA ASP A 89 7.68 4.32 6.43
C ASP A 89 6.50 3.69 7.18
N ILE A 90 5.47 3.29 6.44
CA ILE A 90 4.24 2.79 7.02
C ILE A 90 3.84 1.52 6.27
N LEU A 91 3.56 0.46 7.00
CA LEU A 91 3.08 -0.79 6.41
C LEU A 91 1.68 -1.08 6.94
N VAL A 92 0.72 -1.19 6.03
CA VAL A 92 -0.64 -1.61 6.39
C VAL A 92 -0.83 -3.02 5.85
N ASN A 93 -0.91 -4.00 6.74
CA ASN A 93 -1.05 -5.40 6.36
C ASN A 93 -2.52 -5.78 6.22
N ASN A 94 -3.15 -5.25 5.19
CA ASN A 94 -4.56 -5.52 4.93
C ASN A 94 -4.78 -6.96 4.43
N ALA A 95 -3.86 -7.48 3.63
CA ALA A 95 -3.99 -8.83 3.10
C ALA A 95 -3.90 -9.89 4.20
N GLY A 96 -3.30 -9.56 5.33
CA GLY A 96 -3.15 -10.49 6.45
C GLY A 96 -4.18 -10.35 7.54
N LEU A 97 -5.21 -9.52 7.36
CA LEU A 97 -6.20 -9.28 8.41
C LEU A 97 -6.90 -10.57 8.86
N MET A 98 -7.15 -11.47 7.95
CA MET A 98 -7.83 -12.73 8.27
C MET A 98 -6.91 -13.75 8.92
N LYS A 99 -5.64 -13.49 8.96
CA LYS A 99 -4.63 -14.43 9.47
C LYS A 99 -4.05 -14.01 10.81
N ARG A 100 -4.56 -12.98 11.42
CA ARG A 100 -4.07 -12.48 12.69
C ARG A 100 -2.57 -12.22 12.71
N VAL A 101 -2.08 -11.57 11.69
CA VAL A 101 -0.68 -11.21 11.62
C VAL A 101 -0.42 -10.03 12.56
N PRO A 102 0.50 -10.15 13.52
CA PRO A 102 0.78 -9.06 14.45
C PRO A 102 1.44 -7.89 13.73
N MET A 103 0.75 -6.80 13.66
CA MET A 103 1.27 -5.59 13.03
C MET A 103 2.42 -4.97 13.82
N LEU A 104 2.41 -5.19 15.11
CA LEU A 104 3.37 -4.54 15.99
C LEU A 104 4.75 -5.16 15.94
N GLU A 105 4.91 -6.24 15.22
CA GLU A 105 6.21 -6.88 15.09
C GLU A 105 7.07 -6.27 13.99
N MET A 106 6.57 -5.27 13.37
CA MET A 106 7.30 -4.58 12.31
C MET A 106 8.26 -3.55 12.86
#